data_5891cef680c9a4eca63e00011330326d
#
_entry.id   5891cef680c9a4eca63e00011330326d
#
_cell.length_a   1.000
_cell.length_b   1.000
_cell.length_c   1.000
_cell.angle_alpha   90.00
_cell.angle_beta   90.00
_cell.angle_gamma   90.00
#
_symmetry.space_group_name_H-M   'P 1'
#
loop_
_entity.id
_entity.type
_entity.pdbx_description
1 polymer ?
#
loop_
_entity_poly.entity_id
_entity_poly.type
_entity_poly.pdbx_seq_one_letter_code
_entity_poly.pdbx_strand_id
1 'polypeptide(L)'
;GLECLADGAVQTDPAAEAARPALQSALADVRAAIPSSELAIEDKRVSLAIHYRLATAPAEIGARVLEILEPYARSGSLRLIEGGLVVNVLPAVPIDKGAAARRLVEQHGLRSVAFFGDDVTDLDAFRVLRELRSAGAVDALTVGVGSVEGPPEVRAEADLILEGVGEVERVLTALARPPRSAPAVTYGA
;
A
#
# COMPACT_ATOMS: atom_id res chain seq x y z
N GLY A 1 -0.51 1.44 -5.39
CA GLY A 1 -1.14 2.61 -5.97
C GLY A 1 -0.26 3.40 -6.91
N LEU A 2 1.02 3.67 -6.59
CA LEU A 2 1.90 4.47 -7.45
C LEU A 2 2.33 3.73 -8.73
N GLU A 3 2.40 2.42 -8.68
CA GLU A 3 2.71 1.53 -9.80
C GLU A 3 1.72 0.37 -9.87
N CYS A 4 1.45 -0.09 -11.07
CA CYS A 4 0.60 -1.24 -11.37
C CYS A 4 1.28 -2.11 -12.43
N LEU A 5 1.24 -3.43 -12.26
CA LEU A 5 1.64 -4.35 -13.31
C LEU A 5 0.41 -4.67 -14.19
N ALA A 6 0.43 -4.24 -15.43
CA ALA A 6 -0.61 -4.51 -16.41
C ALA A 6 0.03 -5.02 -17.71
N ASP A 7 -0.52 -6.07 -18.29
CA ASP A 7 -0.05 -6.67 -19.55
C ASP A 7 1.46 -6.99 -19.58
N GLY A 8 2.00 -7.42 -18.42
CA GLY A 8 3.42 -7.74 -18.27
C GLY A 8 4.36 -6.54 -18.18
N ALA A 9 3.83 -5.30 -18.15
CA ALA A 9 4.59 -4.08 -18.01
C ALA A 9 4.20 -3.31 -16.73
N VAL A 10 5.20 -2.70 -16.08
CA VAL A 10 4.95 -1.80 -14.95
C VAL A 10 4.49 -0.46 -15.49
N GLN A 11 3.27 -0.08 -15.15
CA GLN A 11 2.69 1.22 -15.44
C GLN A 11 2.77 2.08 -14.18
N THR A 12 3.40 3.25 -14.31
CA THR A 12 3.49 4.24 -13.25
C THR A 12 2.35 5.25 -13.38
N ASP A 13 1.76 5.64 -12.26
CA ASP A 13 0.78 6.72 -12.28
C ASP A 13 1.42 8.02 -12.78
N PRO A 14 0.79 8.75 -13.73
CA PRO A 14 1.36 9.98 -14.31
C PRO A 14 1.71 11.04 -13.26
N ALA A 15 0.92 11.16 -12.18
CA ALA A 15 1.19 12.12 -11.13
C ALA A 15 2.41 11.69 -10.27
N ALA A 16 2.59 10.38 -10.06
CA ALA A 16 3.78 9.84 -9.41
C ALA A 16 5.03 10.03 -10.28
N GLU A 17 4.92 9.82 -11.59
CA GLU A 17 6.03 10.05 -12.53
C GLU A 17 6.43 11.53 -12.57
N ALA A 18 5.47 12.46 -12.52
CA ALA A 18 5.72 13.90 -12.47
C ALA A 18 6.48 14.34 -11.21
N ALA A 19 6.41 13.57 -10.12
CA ALA A 19 7.14 13.88 -8.88
C ALA A 19 8.59 13.34 -8.86
N ARG A 20 9.01 12.54 -9.85
CA ARG A 20 10.38 11.98 -9.91
C ARG A 20 11.51 13.01 -9.83
N PRO A 21 11.45 14.17 -10.48
CA PRO A 21 12.51 15.18 -10.32
C PRO A 21 12.67 15.63 -8.87
N ALA A 22 11.57 15.81 -8.13
CA ALA A 22 11.62 16.18 -6.72
C ALA A 22 12.22 15.06 -5.86
N LEU A 23 11.87 13.78 -6.11
CA LEU A 23 12.48 12.63 -5.43
C LEU A 23 13.99 12.55 -5.70
N GLN A 24 14.43 12.76 -6.93
CA GLN A 24 15.86 12.74 -7.28
C GLN A 24 16.63 13.89 -6.63
N SER A 25 16.05 15.10 -6.58
CA SER A 25 16.66 16.23 -5.89
C SER A 25 16.78 15.95 -4.39
N ALA A 26 15.71 15.47 -3.75
CA ALA A 26 15.70 15.09 -2.34
C ALA A 26 16.77 14.02 -2.02
N LEU A 27 16.90 13.02 -2.89
CA LEU A 27 17.91 11.97 -2.77
C LEU A 27 19.33 12.54 -2.88
N ALA A 28 19.55 13.46 -3.83
CA ALA A 28 20.83 14.11 -4.01
C ALA A 28 21.23 14.95 -2.80
N ASP A 29 20.30 15.72 -2.24
CA ASP A 29 20.53 16.55 -1.05
C ASP A 29 20.85 15.70 0.18
N VAL A 30 20.14 14.60 0.40
CA VAL A 30 20.43 13.66 1.49
C VAL A 30 21.83 13.05 1.32
N ARG A 31 22.17 12.59 0.13
CA ARG A 31 23.50 12.00 -0.16
C ARG A 31 24.64 13.00 -0.03
N ALA A 32 24.39 14.26 -0.33
CA ALA A 32 25.39 15.33 -0.18
C ALA A 32 25.67 15.70 1.28
N ALA A 33 24.64 15.60 2.13
CA ALA A 33 24.70 16.07 3.52
C ALA A 33 25.02 14.97 4.55
N ILE A 34 24.80 13.70 4.23
CA ILE A 34 24.97 12.57 5.16
C ILE A 34 25.86 11.50 4.51
N PRO A 35 26.90 11.03 5.22
CA PRO A 35 27.79 9.97 4.73
C PRO A 35 27.01 8.68 4.39
N SER A 36 27.39 8.03 3.30
CA SER A 36 26.75 6.80 2.85
C SER A 36 26.86 5.62 3.83
N SER A 37 27.85 5.67 4.74
CA SER A 37 28.00 4.69 5.82
C SER A 37 26.91 4.77 6.89
N GLU A 38 26.22 5.90 7.00
CA GLU A 38 25.18 6.15 8.00
C GLU A 38 23.77 5.82 7.50
N LEU A 39 23.62 5.58 6.18
CA LEU A 39 22.32 5.37 5.52
C LEU A 39 22.29 4.11 4.66
N ALA A 40 21.16 3.40 4.67
CA ALA A 40 20.80 2.47 3.60
C ALA A 40 19.60 3.05 2.86
N ILE A 41 19.75 3.33 1.57
CA ILE A 41 18.72 3.98 0.76
C ILE A 41 18.21 3.02 -0.29
N GLU A 42 16.89 2.77 -0.27
CA GLU A 42 16.18 2.05 -1.33
C GLU A 42 15.53 3.06 -2.26
N ASP A 43 15.97 3.10 -3.51
CA ASP A 43 15.32 3.85 -4.58
C ASP A 43 14.34 2.93 -5.31
N LYS A 44 13.04 3.19 -5.10
CA LYS A 44 11.92 2.44 -5.69
C LYS A 44 11.34 3.15 -6.92
N ARG A 45 12.13 3.95 -7.64
CA ARG A 45 11.75 4.78 -8.80
C ARG A 45 10.80 5.93 -8.48
N VAL A 46 9.67 5.65 -7.86
CA VAL A 46 8.60 6.64 -7.53
C VAL A 46 8.44 6.85 -6.02
N SER A 47 9.35 6.30 -5.24
CA SER A 47 9.47 6.54 -3.81
C SER A 47 10.87 6.18 -3.33
N LEU A 48 11.26 6.69 -2.15
CA LEU A 48 12.52 6.34 -1.49
C LEU A 48 12.22 5.79 -0.10
N ALA A 49 13.04 4.84 0.36
CA ALA A 49 13.10 4.49 1.77
C ALA A 49 14.53 4.75 2.29
N ILE A 50 14.64 5.67 3.24
CA ILE A 50 15.93 6.11 3.81
C ILE A 50 16.03 5.51 5.21
N HIS A 51 16.77 4.42 5.33
CA HIS A 51 16.99 3.70 6.58
C HIS A 51 18.24 4.26 7.27
N TYR A 52 18.13 4.57 8.56
CA TYR A 52 19.20 5.07 9.40
C TYR A 52 19.41 4.23 10.67
N ARG A 53 18.90 2.98 10.67
CA ARG A 53 19.02 2.05 11.80
C ARG A 53 20.46 1.69 12.13
N LEU A 54 21.32 1.62 11.14
CA LEU A 54 22.74 1.27 11.29
C LEU A 54 23.65 2.49 11.49
N ALA A 55 23.09 3.68 11.60
CA ALA A 55 23.85 4.91 11.84
C ALA A 55 24.50 4.88 13.22
N THR A 56 25.63 5.59 13.36
CA THR A 56 26.34 5.74 14.64
C THR A 56 25.49 6.42 15.70
N ALA A 57 24.66 7.40 15.27
CA ALA A 57 23.69 8.13 16.12
C ALA A 57 22.33 8.18 15.43
N PRO A 58 21.52 7.11 15.46
CA PRO A 58 20.29 7.01 14.66
C PRO A 58 19.31 8.17 14.87
N ALA A 59 19.13 8.64 16.10
CA ALA A 59 18.22 9.74 16.40
C ALA A 59 18.65 11.06 15.76
N GLU A 60 19.95 11.36 15.78
CA GLU A 60 20.52 12.58 15.17
C GLU A 60 20.48 12.50 13.65
N ILE A 61 20.84 11.35 13.08
CA ILE A 61 20.78 11.14 11.63
C ILE A 61 19.35 11.20 11.14
N GLY A 62 18.40 10.60 11.84
CA GLY A 62 16.98 10.69 11.50
C GLY A 62 16.46 12.13 11.50
N ALA A 63 16.78 12.91 12.53
CA ALA A 63 16.43 14.33 12.60
C ALA A 63 17.06 15.13 11.44
N ARG A 64 18.32 14.83 11.08
CA ARG A 64 19.00 15.47 9.97
C ARG A 64 18.38 15.12 8.61
N VAL A 65 18.00 13.87 8.41
CA VAL A 65 17.25 13.43 7.20
C VAL A 65 15.96 14.23 7.07
N LEU A 66 15.17 14.33 8.14
CA LEU A 66 13.91 15.08 8.13
C LEU A 66 14.11 16.58 7.85
N GLU A 67 15.13 17.21 8.46
CA GLU A 67 15.46 18.61 8.20
C GLU A 67 15.76 18.87 6.72
N ILE A 68 16.52 17.97 6.07
CA ILE A 68 16.86 18.08 4.64
C ILE A 68 15.61 17.91 3.77
N LEU A 69 14.70 17.01 4.15
CA LEU A 69 13.51 16.68 3.37
C LEU A 69 12.34 17.63 3.62
N GLU A 70 12.34 18.40 4.71
CA GLU A 70 11.25 19.30 5.08
C GLU A 70 10.86 20.31 3.97
N PRO A 71 11.79 20.94 3.22
CA PRO A 71 11.41 21.84 2.13
C PRO A 71 10.55 21.18 1.06
N TYR A 72 10.78 19.92 0.75
CA TYR A 72 10.02 19.14 -0.21
C TYR A 72 8.62 18.80 0.31
N ALA A 73 8.50 18.49 1.60
CA ALA A 73 7.22 18.25 2.25
C ALA A 73 6.39 19.55 2.35
N ARG A 74 7.04 20.64 2.76
CA ARG A 74 6.39 21.97 2.91
C ARG A 74 5.93 22.53 1.57
N SER A 75 6.64 22.27 0.48
CA SER A 75 6.21 22.68 -0.87
C SER A 75 5.05 21.85 -1.42
N GLY A 76 4.67 20.77 -0.75
CA GLY A 76 3.67 19.83 -1.22
C GLY A 76 4.13 18.94 -2.39
N SER A 77 5.44 18.90 -2.67
CA SER A 77 5.98 18.05 -3.74
C SER A 77 6.10 16.59 -3.30
N LEU A 78 6.50 16.37 -2.04
CA LEU A 78 6.69 15.05 -1.46
C LEU A 78 5.96 14.92 -0.13
N ARG A 79 5.64 13.69 0.24
CA ARG A 79 5.09 13.30 1.55
C ARG A 79 6.09 12.42 2.28
N LEU A 80 6.33 12.71 3.55
CA LEU A 80 7.22 11.94 4.42
C LEU A 80 6.38 11.07 5.36
N ILE A 81 6.78 9.81 5.50
CA ILE A 81 6.21 8.87 6.48
C ILE A 81 7.35 8.29 7.28
N GLU A 82 7.34 8.59 8.57
CA GLU A 82 8.33 8.10 9.53
C GLU A 82 7.85 6.81 10.21
N GLY A 83 8.78 5.91 10.51
CA GLY A 83 8.51 4.72 11.30
C GLY A 83 9.67 3.74 11.31
N GLY A 84 9.94 3.10 12.44
CA GLY A 84 10.91 2.01 12.54
C GLY A 84 12.36 2.35 12.14
N LEU A 85 12.83 3.60 12.36
CA LEU A 85 14.14 4.11 11.96
C LEU A 85 14.31 4.17 10.42
N VAL A 86 13.24 4.50 9.73
CA VAL A 86 13.19 4.77 8.29
C VAL A 86 12.33 6.00 8.02
N VAL A 87 12.71 6.80 7.04
CA VAL A 87 11.85 7.82 6.42
C VAL A 87 11.49 7.35 5.03
N ASN A 88 10.20 7.11 4.80
CA ASN A 88 9.67 6.85 3.47
C ASN A 88 9.30 8.19 2.84
N VAL A 89 9.83 8.44 1.64
CA VAL A 89 9.62 9.65 0.84
C VAL A 89 8.78 9.26 -0.37
N LEU A 90 7.58 9.81 -0.45
CA LEU A 90 6.61 9.50 -1.50
C LEU A 90 6.18 10.77 -2.24
N PRO A 91 5.70 10.68 -3.48
CA PRO A 91 4.98 11.76 -4.12
C PRO A 91 3.82 12.24 -3.26
N ALA A 92 3.60 13.55 -3.14
CA ALA A 92 2.45 14.12 -2.46
C ALA A 92 1.22 14.12 -3.39
N VAL A 93 0.88 12.95 -3.91
CA VAL A 93 -0.26 12.73 -4.78
C VAL A 93 -1.38 12.02 -4.00
N PRO A 94 -2.65 12.28 -4.29
CA PRO A 94 -3.78 11.63 -3.63
C PRO A 94 -3.99 10.20 -4.15
N ILE A 95 -2.91 9.41 -4.11
CA ILE A 95 -2.91 8.01 -4.52
C ILE A 95 -2.66 7.18 -3.27
N ASP A 96 -3.70 6.61 -2.77
CA ASP A 96 -3.71 5.64 -1.68
C ASP A 96 -4.19 4.27 -2.17
N LYS A 97 -4.27 3.30 -1.27
CA LYS A 97 -4.76 1.96 -1.60
C LYS A 97 -6.25 1.96 -1.96
N GLY A 98 -7.03 2.92 -1.46
CA GLY A 98 -8.44 3.11 -1.82
C GLY A 98 -8.63 3.57 -3.26
N ALA A 99 -7.88 4.60 -3.67
CA ALA A 99 -7.89 5.07 -5.06
C ALA A 99 -7.45 3.97 -6.03
N ALA A 100 -6.44 3.17 -5.65
CA ALA A 100 -6.01 2.02 -6.44
C ALA A 100 -7.09 0.94 -6.54
N ALA A 101 -7.76 0.60 -5.44
CA ALA A 101 -8.84 -0.37 -5.43
C ALA A 101 -10.02 0.08 -6.31
N ARG A 102 -10.44 1.35 -6.20
CA ARG A 102 -11.49 1.93 -7.04
C ARG A 102 -11.14 1.83 -8.52
N ARG A 103 -9.93 2.24 -8.89
CA ARG A 103 -9.46 2.18 -10.28
C ARG A 103 -9.47 0.77 -10.83
N LEU A 104 -9.03 -0.23 -10.07
CA LEU A 104 -9.04 -1.63 -10.49
C LEU A 104 -10.48 -2.15 -10.70
N VAL A 105 -11.40 -1.82 -9.80
CA VAL A 105 -12.82 -2.16 -9.93
C VAL A 105 -13.40 -1.59 -11.23
N GLU A 106 -13.19 -0.30 -11.47
CA GLU A 106 -13.73 0.41 -12.64
C GLU A 106 -13.07 -0.05 -13.94
N GLN A 107 -11.74 -0.13 -13.97
CA GLN A 107 -10.97 -0.49 -15.17
C GLN A 107 -11.26 -1.90 -15.65
N HIS A 108 -11.46 -2.84 -14.74
CA HIS A 108 -11.68 -4.25 -15.07
C HIS A 108 -13.15 -4.66 -14.97
N GLY A 109 -14.07 -3.74 -14.65
CA GLY A 109 -15.50 -4.05 -14.49
C GLY A 109 -15.76 -5.15 -13.47
N LEU A 110 -15.01 -5.14 -12.35
CA LEU A 110 -15.11 -6.20 -11.35
C LEU A 110 -16.47 -6.18 -10.68
N ARG A 111 -17.09 -7.34 -10.56
CA ARG A 111 -18.39 -7.50 -9.89
C ARG A 111 -18.27 -7.94 -8.45
N SER A 112 -17.15 -8.60 -8.10
CA SER A 112 -16.88 -9.07 -6.74
C SER A 112 -15.41 -8.88 -6.43
N VAL A 113 -15.08 -8.39 -5.23
CA VAL A 113 -13.72 -8.10 -4.78
C VAL A 113 -13.55 -8.57 -3.34
N ALA A 114 -12.45 -9.25 -3.06
CA ALA A 114 -11.97 -9.47 -1.70
C ALA A 114 -10.63 -8.74 -1.53
N PHE A 115 -10.51 -7.89 -0.52
CA PHE A 115 -9.29 -7.16 -0.19
C PHE A 115 -8.77 -7.61 1.17
N PHE A 116 -7.50 -8.00 1.21
CA PHE A 116 -6.80 -8.44 2.41
C PHE A 116 -5.79 -7.36 2.83
N GLY A 117 -5.86 -6.93 4.08
CA GLY A 117 -4.99 -5.86 4.59
C GLY A 117 -4.63 -6.07 6.06
N ASP A 118 -3.42 -5.66 6.46
CA ASP A 118 -2.86 -5.80 7.80
C ASP A 118 -2.37 -4.48 8.41
N ASP A 119 -2.37 -3.39 7.62
CA ASP A 119 -1.82 -2.10 8.01
C ASP A 119 -2.89 -1.00 7.98
N VAL A 120 -2.63 0.09 8.69
CA VAL A 120 -3.47 1.30 8.73
C VAL A 120 -3.70 1.88 7.32
N THR A 121 -2.72 1.76 6.42
CA THR A 121 -2.86 2.21 5.02
C THR A 121 -3.85 1.37 4.20
N ASP A 122 -4.23 0.18 4.67
CA ASP A 122 -5.24 -0.67 4.02
C ASP A 122 -6.67 -0.21 4.30
N LEU A 123 -6.86 0.59 5.36
CA LEU A 123 -8.15 1.17 5.72
C LEU A 123 -8.72 2.05 4.60
N ASP A 124 -7.87 2.70 3.81
CA ASP A 124 -8.32 3.50 2.67
C ASP A 124 -9.02 2.61 1.63
N ALA A 125 -8.48 1.41 1.37
CA ALA A 125 -9.13 0.43 0.49
C ALA A 125 -10.41 -0.13 1.11
N PHE A 126 -10.42 -0.41 2.43
CA PHE A 126 -11.62 -0.87 3.12
C PHE A 126 -12.78 0.13 3.00
N ARG A 127 -12.50 1.43 3.21
CA ARG A 127 -13.51 2.49 3.11
C ARG A 127 -14.05 2.60 1.69
N VAL A 128 -13.19 2.66 0.69
CA VAL A 128 -13.59 2.77 -0.73
C VAL A 128 -14.40 1.55 -1.17
N LEU A 129 -14.00 0.34 -0.80
CA LEU A 129 -14.74 -0.88 -1.16
C LEU A 129 -16.10 -0.95 -0.46
N ARG A 130 -16.20 -0.46 0.78
CA ARG A 130 -17.48 -0.34 1.50
C ARG A 130 -18.41 0.68 0.84
N GLU A 131 -17.87 1.83 0.38
CA GLU A 131 -18.63 2.82 -0.40
C GLU A 131 -19.19 2.22 -1.69
N LEU A 132 -18.33 1.54 -2.48
CA LEU A 132 -18.73 0.90 -3.73
C LEU A 132 -19.78 -0.19 -3.51
N ARG A 133 -19.65 -0.99 -2.45
CA ARG A 133 -20.66 -1.99 -2.04
C ARG A 133 -21.97 -1.33 -1.66
N SER A 134 -21.94 -0.27 -0.88
CA SER A 134 -23.15 0.46 -0.46
C SER A 134 -23.88 1.12 -1.64
N ALA A 135 -23.15 1.51 -2.66
CA ALA A 135 -23.69 2.03 -3.91
C ALA A 135 -24.21 0.93 -4.87
N GLY A 136 -24.04 -0.34 -4.52
CA GLY A 136 -24.41 -1.47 -5.38
C GLY A 136 -23.52 -1.65 -6.60
N ALA A 137 -22.35 -1.00 -6.63
CA ALA A 137 -21.42 -1.06 -7.75
C ALA A 137 -20.60 -2.36 -7.78
N VAL A 138 -20.33 -2.96 -6.62
CA VAL A 138 -19.53 -4.17 -6.49
C VAL A 138 -19.91 -4.94 -5.21
N ASP A 139 -19.85 -6.27 -5.25
CA ASP A 139 -19.86 -7.09 -4.04
C ASP A 139 -18.44 -7.09 -3.46
N ALA A 140 -18.27 -6.46 -2.31
CA ALA A 140 -16.95 -6.32 -1.69
C ALA A 140 -16.89 -6.98 -0.32
N LEU A 141 -15.77 -7.66 -0.05
CA LEU A 141 -15.40 -8.21 1.24
C LEU A 141 -14.05 -7.64 1.68
N THR A 142 -14.00 -7.03 2.86
CA THR A 142 -12.77 -6.55 3.47
C THR A 142 -12.30 -7.52 4.54
N VAL A 143 -11.05 -7.96 4.45
CA VAL A 143 -10.46 -8.98 5.32
C VAL A 143 -9.26 -8.40 6.02
N GLY A 144 -9.35 -8.22 7.33
CA GLY A 144 -8.22 -7.86 8.17
C GLY A 144 -7.34 -9.08 8.43
N VAL A 145 -6.04 -8.91 8.24
CA VAL A 145 -5.04 -9.97 8.49
C VAL A 145 -4.15 -9.51 9.62
N GLY A 146 -4.10 -10.25 10.70
CA GLY A 146 -3.22 -9.85 11.78
C GLY A 146 -3.37 -10.63 13.06
N SER A 147 -2.32 -10.55 13.88
CA SER A 147 -2.32 -11.03 15.26
C SER A 147 -3.02 -10.03 16.19
N VAL A 148 -3.20 -10.42 17.44
CA VAL A 148 -3.72 -9.57 18.52
C VAL A 148 -2.92 -8.25 18.68
N GLU A 149 -1.67 -8.22 18.21
CA GLU A 149 -0.75 -7.07 18.30
C GLU A 149 -0.84 -6.11 17.09
N GLY A 150 -1.67 -6.43 16.07
CA GLY A 150 -1.87 -5.57 14.90
C GLY A 150 -2.70 -4.32 15.20
N PRO A 151 -2.79 -3.37 14.23
CA PRO A 151 -3.57 -2.14 14.40
C PRO A 151 -5.03 -2.45 14.75
N PRO A 152 -5.56 -1.94 15.89
CA PRO A 152 -6.93 -2.22 16.30
C PRO A 152 -7.98 -1.68 15.30
N GLU A 153 -7.63 -0.64 14.55
CA GLU A 153 -8.47 -0.05 13.51
C GLU A 153 -8.75 -1.04 12.37
N VAL A 154 -7.76 -1.85 11.98
CA VAL A 154 -7.94 -2.87 10.94
C VAL A 154 -8.96 -3.92 11.39
N ARG A 155 -8.87 -4.34 12.67
CA ARG A 155 -9.85 -5.26 13.26
C ARG A 155 -11.26 -4.66 13.34
N ALA A 156 -11.36 -3.37 13.61
CA ALA A 156 -12.64 -2.68 13.77
C ALA A 156 -13.36 -2.43 12.43
N GLU A 157 -12.60 -2.22 11.36
CA GLU A 157 -13.14 -1.83 10.05
C GLU A 157 -13.26 -2.98 9.05
N ALA A 158 -12.66 -4.14 9.29
CA ALA A 158 -12.79 -5.30 8.42
C ALA A 158 -14.11 -6.06 8.61
N ASP A 159 -14.64 -6.61 7.52
CA ASP A 159 -15.82 -7.49 7.58
C ASP A 159 -15.48 -8.87 8.20
N LEU A 160 -14.23 -9.33 7.99
CA LEU A 160 -13.70 -10.61 8.47
C LEU A 160 -12.28 -10.43 8.97
N ILE A 161 -11.89 -11.16 10.01
CA ILE A 161 -10.51 -11.21 10.51
C ILE A 161 -9.95 -12.61 10.30
N LEU A 162 -8.72 -12.65 9.78
CA LEU A 162 -7.88 -13.85 9.68
C LEU A 162 -6.66 -13.71 10.59
N GLU A 163 -6.37 -14.77 11.35
CA GLU A 163 -5.26 -14.79 12.31
C GLU A 163 -3.94 -15.14 11.60
N GLY A 164 -3.45 -14.19 10.77
CA GLY A 164 -2.15 -14.27 10.12
C GLY A 164 -2.14 -14.95 8.74
N VAL A 165 -0.94 -15.00 8.16
CA VAL A 165 -0.70 -15.41 6.75
C VAL A 165 -1.15 -16.83 6.47
N GLY A 166 -1.04 -17.76 7.44
CA GLY A 166 -1.46 -19.15 7.24
C GLY A 166 -2.96 -19.32 7.00
N GLU A 167 -3.81 -18.42 7.56
CA GLU A 167 -5.24 -18.44 7.25
C GLU A 167 -5.52 -17.83 5.87
N VAL A 168 -4.80 -16.79 5.49
CA VAL A 168 -4.89 -16.21 4.13
C VAL A 168 -4.56 -17.27 3.09
N GLU A 169 -3.48 -18.03 3.29
CA GLU A 169 -3.09 -19.11 2.38
C GLU A 169 -4.19 -20.17 2.24
N ARG A 170 -4.83 -20.58 3.35
CA ARG A 170 -5.96 -21.53 3.32
C ARG A 170 -7.15 -20.98 2.52
N VAL A 171 -7.49 -19.72 2.73
CA VAL A 171 -8.60 -19.07 2.01
C VAL A 171 -8.30 -18.97 0.53
N LEU A 172 -7.11 -18.46 0.15
CA LEU A 172 -6.71 -18.34 -1.27
C LEU A 172 -6.63 -19.71 -1.95
N THR A 173 -6.12 -20.74 -1.26
CA THR A 173 -6.10 -22.11 -1.77
C THR A 173 -7.51 -22.66 -2.01
N ALA A 174 -8.46 -22.33 -1.12
CA ALA A 174 -9.86 -22.73 -1.30
C ALA A 174 -10.52 -22.02 -2.47
N LEU A 175 -10.26 -20.72 -2.65
CA LEU A 175 -10.77 -19.93 -3.78
C LEU A 175 -10.19 -20.36 -5.12
N ALA A 176 -8.94 -20.82 -5.15
CA ALA A 176 -8.29 -21.29 -6.35
C ALA A 176 -8.80 -22.68 -6.84
N ARG A 177 -9.57 -23.40 -6.01
CA ARG A 177 -10.16 -24.67 -6.43
C ARG A 177 -11.36 -24.42 -7.35
N PRO A 178 -11.47 -25.15 -8.49
CA PRO A 178 -12.66 -25.02 -9.33
C PRO A 178 -13.90 -25.38 -8.52
N PRO A 179 -15.04 -24.67 -8.72
CA PRO A 179 -16.27 -24.98 -8.03
C PRO A 179 -16.60 -26.45 -8.27
N ARG A 180 -16.89 -27.19 -7.20
CA ARG A 180 -17.44 -28.57 -7.33
C ARG A 180 -18.70 -28.42 -8.17
N SER A 181 -18.77 -29.15 -9.30
CA SER A 181 -20.00 -29.24 -10.08
C SER A 181 -21.14 -29.60 -9.13
N ALA A 182 -22.12 -28.73 -9.03
CA ALA A 182 -23.33 -29.03 -8.28
C ALA A 182 -23.92 -30.34 -8.86
N PRO A 183 -24.36 -31.29 -8.02
CA PRO A 183 -25.04 -32.48 -8.52
C PRO A 183 -26.21 -32.00 -9.36
N ALA A 184 -26.36 -32.56 -10.57
CA ALA A 184 -27.48 -32.27 -11.44
C ALA A 184 -28.78 -32.60 -10.67
N VAL A 185 -29.59 -31.58 -10.37
CA VAL A 185 -30.92 -31.77 -9.82
C VAL A 185 -31.77 -32.30 -10.97
N THR A 186 -31.95 -33.62 -11.02
CA THR A 186 -32.93 -34.28 -11.90
C THR A 186 -34.30 -33.95 -11.34
N TYR A 187 -35.02 -33.03 -11.94
CA TYR A 187 -36.44 -32.90 -11.74
C TYR A 187 -37.07 -34.08 -12.46
N GLY A 188 -37.56 -35.06 -11.68
CA GLY A 188 -38.39 -36.13 -12.19
C GLY A 188 -39.68 -35.57 -12.79
N ALA A 189 -40.05 -36.07 -13.95
CA ALA A 189 -41.30 -35.79 -14.65
C ALA A 189 -42.51 -36.31 -13.90
#